data_20a0f10928072efb115151b4a1c1729d
#
_entry.id   20a0f10928072efb115151b4a1c1729d
#
_cell.length_a   1.000
_cell.length_b   1.000
_cell.length_c   1.000
_cell.angle_alpha   90.00
_cell.angle_beta   90.00
_cell.angle_gamma   90.00
#
_symmetry.space_group_name_H-M   'P 1'
#
loop_
_entity.id
_entity.type
_entity.pdbx_description
1 polymer ?
#
loop_
_entity_poly.entity_id
_entity_poly.type
_entity_poly.pdbx_seq_one_letter_code
_entity_poly.pdbx_strand_id
1 'polypeptide(L)'
;MAMEALILSCSTGGGHNSAARAVKDELLSRGHNAVMLDPYTLDPTWKAAHIGSFYVFTAKYFPYAFGAAYHLGMRLSRLPITSPMYLANRKAARKLGEYLKENRYNVIAMTHFYAAEMVTYLRRKGYDLPPTVFIGTDYTCTPFTMETQCDKYVIPAEDLCDDYIKQGATREQLSPYGIPVSRVFEPEETDIAALRGQLGLHPDKQCVLATGGSMGAGNMKRLTAKLIRYGKENSDTQFVIICGTNKKLQKALTDKTAGNDQFSIIGFTDRMNDYMAAADVFITKPGGLSSTEAAVTGLPMIHMSSIPGCETKNLRYFESRGMSLPLKHISIEKALDRLKNKQERTDMINNQRRYVSSSVCRICDLLEQMAEKSDKDKKVL
;
A
#
# COMPACT_ATOMS: atom_id res chain seq x y z
N MET A 1 22.15 -19.62 8.87
CA MET A 1 21.67 -20.42 7.71
C MET A 1 20.68 -19.57 6.91
N ALA A 2 20.58 -19.80 5.60
CA ALA A 2 19.53 -19.14 4.81
C ALA A 2 18.15 -19.58 5.31
N MET A 3 17.25 -18.62 5.47
CA MET A 3 15.86 -18.84 5.89
C MET A 3 14.99 -19.04 4.66
N GLU A 4 14.00 -19.92 4.76
CA GLU A 4 12.93 -20.10 3.77
C GLU A 4 11.70 -19.31 4.24
N ALA A 5 11.36 -18.21 3.59
CA ALA A 5 10.21 -17.37 3.91
C ALA A 5 9.08 -17.50 2.89
N LEU A 6 7.84 -17.63 3.37
CA LEU A 6 6.65 -17.55 2.53
C LEU A 6 5.96 -16.21 2.76
N ILE A 7 5.75 -15.46 1.68
CA ILE A 7 5.06 -14.16 1.71
C ILE A 7 3.73 -14.30 0.98
N LEU A 8 2.65 -14.25 1.73
CA LEU A 8 1.29 -14.36 1.18
C LEU A 8 0.70 -12.98 0.93
N SER A 9 0.24 -12.78 -0.30
CA SER A 9 -0.49 -11.56 -0.69
C SER A 9 -1.68 -11.97 -1.56
N CYS A 10 -2.65 -11.07 -1.74
CA CYS A 10 -3.78 -11.31 -2.62
C CYS A 10 -3.91 -10.18 -3.65
N SER A 11 -4.17 -10.54 -4.89
CA SER A 11 -4.24 -9.60 -6.01
C SER A 11 -5.55 -8.79 -6.04
N THR A 12 -5.92 -8.16 -4.92
CA THR A 12 -7.10 -7.30 -4.78
C THR A 12 -6.79 -5.82 -5.05
N GLY A 13 -5.51 -5.48 -5.19
CA GLY A 13 -4.98 -4.15 -5.47
C GLY A 13 -3.46 -4.19 -5.53
N GLY A 14 -2.82 -3.18 -6.13
CA GLY A 14 -1.36 -3.15 -6.30
C GLY A 14 -0.59 -3.00 -4.98
N GLY A 15 -1.17 -2.32 -3.99
CA GLY A 15 -0.48 -1.96 -2.74
C GLY A 15 0.02 -3.16 -1.94
N HIS A 16 -0.86 -4.11 -1.65
CA HIS A 16 -0.47 -5.31 -0.89
C HIS A 16 0.65 -6.11 -1.57
N ASN A 17 0.57 -6.24 -2.91
CA ASN A 17 1.59 -6.94 -3.68
C ASN A 17 2.92 -6.18 -3.69
N SER A 18 2.91 -4.85 -3.72
CA SER A 18 4.14 -4.04 -3.66
C SER A 18 4.79 -4.14 -2.27
N ALA A 19 3.99 -4.10 -1.20
CA ALA A 19 4.47 -4.34 0.17
C ALA A 19 5.09 -5.74 0.33
N ALA A 20 4.42 -6.77 -0.21
CA ALA A 20 4.94 -8.14 -0.22
C ALA A 20 6.25 -8.25 -1.00
N ARG A 21 6.33 -7.59 -2.15
CA ARG A 21 7.53 -7.58 -2.98
C ARG A 21 8.68 -6.88 -2.27
N ALA A 22 8.43 -5.75 -1.60
CA ALA A 22 9.46 -5.04 -0.84
C ALA A 22 10.10 -5.96 0.23
N VAL A 23 9.28 -6.71 0.98
CA VAL A 23 9.77 -7.68 1.97
C VAL A 23 10.53 -8.83 1.30
N LYS A 24 10.01 -9.38 0.19
CA LYS A 24 10.68 -10.44 -0.57
C LYS A 24 12.06 -10.00 -1.05
N ASP A 25 12.13 -8.85 -1.72
CA ASP A 25 13.36 -8.36 -2.36
C ASP A 25 14.43 -8.06 -1.28
N GLU A 26 14.04 -7.51 -0.14
CA GLU A 26 14.94 -7.29 0.99
C GLU A 26 15.46 -8.62 1.56
N LEU A 27 14.61 -9.63 1.76
CA LEU A 27 15.06 -10.95 2.24
C LEU A 27 16.01 -11.62 1.24
N LEU A 28 15.75 -11.52 -0.05
CA LEU A 28 16.64 -12.04 -1.10
C LEU A 28 17.99 -11.31 -1.08
N SER A 29 18.01 -9.99 -0.90
CA SER A 29 19.25 -9.20 -0.81
C SER A 29 20.11 -9.56 0.41
N ARG A 30 19.49 -10.09 1.47
CA ARG A 30 20.17 -10.60 2.67
C ARG A 30 20.65 -12.06 2.54
N GLY A 31 20.44 -12.70 1.38
CA GLY A 31 20.85 -14.08 1.12
C GLY A 31 19.88 -15.14 1.65
N HIS A 32 18.64 -14.77 1.95
CA HIS A 32 17.56 -15.69 2.28
C HIS A 32 16.80 -16.13 1.03
N ASN A 33 16.01 -17.20 1.15
CA ASN A 33 15.05 -17.60 0.13
C ASN A 33 13.66 -17.05 0.50
N ALA A 34 12.97 -16.45 -0.46
CA ALA A 34 11.66 -15.88 -0.23
C ALA A 34 10.72 -16.15 -1.41
N VAL A 35 9.61 -16.81 -1.15
CA VAL A 35 8.55 -17.11 -2.13
C VAL A 35 7.37 -16.19 -1.88
N MET A 36 6.92 -15.45 -2.90
CA MET A 36 5.68 -14.70 -2.86
C MET A 36 4.58 -15.49 -3.55
N LEU A 37 3.46 -15.70 -2.87
CA LEU A 37 2.34 -16.50 -3.34
C LEU A 37 1.02 -15.78 -3.11
N ASP A 38 0.15 -15.77 -4.14
CA ASP A 38 -1.28 -15.48 -3.97
C ASP A 38 -2.01 -16.80 -3.72
N PRO A 39 -2.56 -17.06 -2.50
CA PRO A 39 -3.17 -18.33 -2.17
C PRO A 39 -4.35 -18.73 -3.08
N TYR A 40 -5.00 -17.76 -3.70
CA TYR A 40 -6.09 -18.01 -4.62
C TYR A 40 -5.64 -18.68 -5.93
N THR A 41 -4.36 -18.56 -6.30
CA THR A 41 -3.81 -19.20 -7.50
C THR A 41 -3.62 -20.70 -7.34
N LEU A 42 -3.69 -21.23 -6.10
CA LEU A 42 -3.58 -22.65 -5.81
C LEU A 42 -4.84 -23.44 -6.20
N ASP A 43 -5.95 -22.80 -6.46
CA ASP A 43 -7.17 -23.43 -6.97
C ASP A 43 -7.51 -22.89 -8.37
N PRO A 44 -7.26 -23.67 -9.44
CA PRO A 44 -7.54 -23.24 -10.81
C PRO A 44 -9.04 -22.97 -11.07
N THR A 45 -9.92 -23.53 -10.24
CA THR A 45 -11.37 -23.31 -10.34
C THR A 45 -11.80 -22.00 -9.69
N TRP A 46 -10.93 -21.40 -8.88
CA TRP A 46 -11.18 -20.15 -8.21
C TRP A 46 -10.78 -18.99 -9.12
N LYS A 47 -11.74 -18.30 -9.67
CA LYS A 47 -11.47 -17.07 -10.39
C LYS A 47 -11.21 -15.96 -9.36
N ALA A 48 -9.95 -15.75 -9.00
CA ALA A 48 -9.48 -14.66 -8.10
C ALA A 48 -10.06 -13.29 -8.48
N ALA A 49 -10.39 -13.10 -9.76
CA ALA A 49 -11.06 -11.92 -10.29
C ALA A 49 -12.42 -11.60 -9.61
N HIS A 50 -13.09 -12.55 -8.96
CA HIS A 50 -14.45 -12.31 -8.45
C HIS A 50 -14.49 -11.58 -7.11
N ILE A 51 -13.61 -11.90 -6.15
CA ILE A 51 -13.64 -11.21 -4.84
C ILE A 51 -13.03 -9.82 -4.94
N GLY A 52 -11.86 -9.70 -5.55
CA GLY A 52 -11.20 -8.40 -5.75
C GLY A 52 -12.04 -7.47 -6.63
N SER A 53 -12.63 -7.99 -7.73
CA SER A 53 -13.49 -7.20 -8.61
C SER A 53 -14.82 -6.82 -7.95
N PHE A 54 -15.41 -7.67 -7.12
CA PHE A 54 -16.62 -7.33 -6.36
C PHE A 54 -16.35 -6.23 -5.33
N TYR A 55 -15.23 -6.32 -4.60
CA TYR A 55 -14.79 -5.27 -3.67
C TYR A 55 -14.58 -3.94 -4.39
N VAL A 56 -13.81 -3.95 -5.49
CA VAL A 56 -13.55 -2.77 -6.30
C VAL A 56 -14.84 -2.24 -6.94
N PHE A 57 -15.72 -3.10 -7.41
CA PHE A 57 -17.01 -2.74 -7.98
C PHE A 57 -17.91 -2.05 -6.94
N THR A 58 -18.08 -2.64 -5.75
CA THR A 58 -18.91 -2.05 -4.69
C THR A 58 -18.32 -0.73 -4.17
N ALA A 59 -17.02 -0.66 -3.96
CA ALA A 59 -16.35 0.57 -3.54
C ALA A 59 -16.46 1.69 -4.60
N LYS A 60 -16.46 1.35 -5.87
CA LYS A 60 -16.53 2.31 -6.99
C LYS A 60 -17.94 2.79 -7.27
N TYR A 61 -18.91 1.90 -7.33
CA TYR A 61 -20.29 2.22 -7.75
C TYR A 61 -21.24 2.47 -6.60
N PHE A 62 -20.94 1.94 -5.40
CA PHE A 62 -21.76 2.08 -4.20
C PHE A 62 -20.96 2.55 -2.98
N PRO A 63 -20.21 3.68 -3.07
CA PRO A 63 -19.26 4.10 -2.02
C PRO A 63 -19.92 4.33 -0.65
N TYR A 64 -21.15 4.82 -0.62
CA TYR A 64 -21.86 5.03 0.66
C TYR A 64 -22.29 3.72 1.32
N ALA A 65 -22.79 2.76 0.53
CA ALA A 65 -23.14 1.43 1.02
C ALA A 65 -21.88 0.67 1.50
N PHE A 66 -20.79 0.80 0.76
CA PHE A 66 -19.49 0.26 1.14
C PHE A 66 -18.97 0.86 2.46
N GLY A 67 -19.06 2.19 2.62
CA GLY A 67 -18.71 2.88 3.87
C GLY A 67 -19.58 2.45 5.06
N ALA A 68 -20.89 2.30 4.85
CA ALA A 68 -21.80 1.80 5.89
C ALA A 68 -21.46 0.35 6.29
N ALA A 69 -21.18 -0.53 5.30
CA ALA A 69 -20.75 -1.90 5.56
C ALA A 69 -19.40 -1.96 6.31
N TYR A 70 -18.45 -1.09 5.97
CA TYR A 70 -17.18 -0.96 6.68
C TYR A 70 -17.40 -0.55 8.15
N HIS A 71 -18.22 0.46 8.41
CA HIS A 71 -18.52 0.90 9.78
C HIS A 71 -19.29 -0.15 10.59
N LEU A 72 -20.20 -0.88 9.95
CA LEU A 72 -20.87 -2.02 10.56
C LEU A 72 -19.86 -3.13 10.89
N GLY A 73 -18.98 -3.45 9.96
CA GLY A 73 -17.88 -4.40 10.16
C GLY A 73 -16.99 -4.04 11.35
N MET A 74 -16.63 -2.75 11.51
CA MET A 74 -15.87 -2.24 12.66
C MET A 74 -16.60 -2.44 14.01
N ARG A 75 -17.91 -2.38 14.03
CA ARG A 75 -18.70 -2.66 15.24
C ARG A 75 -18.80 -4.15 15.51
N LEU A 76 -19.09 -4.92 14.47
CA LEU A 76 -19.25 -6.37 14.57
C LEU A 76 -17.93 -7.07 14.90
N SER A 77 -16.78 -6.57 14.45
CA SER A 77 -15.47 -7.15 14.75
C SER A 77 -15.09 -7.12 16.25
N ARG A 78 -15.83 -6.38 17.07
CA ARG A 78 -15.68 -6.38 18.55
C ARG A 78 -16.48 -7.49 19.22
N LEU A 79 -17.34 -8.16 18.48
CA LEU A 79 -18.14 -9.26 18.98
C LEU A 79 -17.44 -10.60 18.65
N PRO A 80 -17.65 -11.66 19.42
CA PRO A 80 -17.07 -12.98 19.17
C PRO A 80 -17.80 -13.69 18.03
N ILE A 81 -17.91 -13.05 16.87
CA ILE A 81 -18.53 -13.58 15.67
C ILE A 81 -17.48 -13.81 14.58
N THR A 82 -17.68 -14.87 13.82
CA THR A 82 -16.81 -15.20 12.68
C THR A 82 -17.15 -14.32 11.49
N SER A 83 -16.12 -13.71 10.89
CA SER A 83 -16.32 -12.85 9.72
C SER A 83 -16.86 -13.65 8.52
N PRO A 84 -17.68 -13.04 7.67
CA PRO A 84 -18.08 -13.65 6.40
C PRO A 84 -16.87 -13.99 5.52
N MET A 85 -15.78 -13.22 5.61
CA MET A 85 -14.56 -13.45 4.85
C MET A 85 -13.83 -14.71 5.30
N TYR A 86 -13.75 -14.96 6.61
CA TYR A 86 -13.21 -16.22 7.13
C TYR A 86 -13.95 -17.43 6.55
N LEU A 87 -15.29 -17.37 6.50
CA LEU A 87 -16.11 -18.44 5.94
C LEU A 87 -15.87 -18.62 4.44
N ALA A 88 -15.81 -17.53 3.69
CA ALA A 88 -15.58 -17.55 2.24
C ALA A 88 -14.19 -18.10 1.88
N ASN A 89 -13.18 -17.84 2.72
CA ASN A 89 -11.80 -18.22 2.46
C ASN A 89 -11.48 -19.70 2.77
N ARG A 90 -12.40 -20.46 3.38
CA ARG A 90 -12.14 -21.86 3.82
C ARG A 90 -11.65 -22.79 2.71
N LYS A 91 -12.17 -22.64 1.49
CA LYS A 91 -11.75 -23.50 0.37
C LYS A 91 -10.32 -23.21 -0.05
N ALA A 92 -9.98 -21.93 -0.21
CA ALA A 92 -8.63 -21.50 -0.53
C ALA A 92 -7.63 -21.85 0.59
N ALA A 93 -8.06 -21.73 1.85
CA ALA A 93 -7.26 -22.13 3.01
C ALA A 93 -6.88 -23.62 2.99
N ARG A 94 -7.81 -24.51 2.59
CA ARG A 94 -7.48 -25.95 2.46
C ARG A 94 -6.42 -26.19 1.40
N LYS A 95 -6.50 -25.49 0.25
CA LYS A 95 -5.48 -25.57 -0.81
C LYS A 95 -4.13 -25.06 -0.34
N LEU A 96 -4.11 -23.95 0.41
CA LEU A 96 -2.90 -23.46 1.07
C LEU A 96 -2.34 -24.53 2.04
N GLY A 97 -3.21 -25.19 2.81
CA GLY A 97 -2.80 -26.26 3.71
C GLY A 97 -2.19 -27.48 3.00
N GLU A 98 -2.73 -27.87 1.83
CA GLU A 98 -2.14 -28.90 0.97
C GLU A 98 -0.74 -28.46 0.48
N TYR A 99 -0.61 -27.24 0.00
CA TYR A 99 0.66 -26.66 -0.44
C TYR A 99 1.72 -26.63 0.68
N LEU A 100 1.34 -26.26 1.91
CA LEU A 100 2.25 -26.19 3.06
C LEU A 100 2.71 -27.57 3.58
N LYS A 101 2.02 -28.66 3.24
CA LYS A 101 2.49 -30.01 3.54
C LYS A 101 3.67 -30.42 2.66
N GLU A 102 3.70 -29.94 1.43
CA GLU A 102 4.72 -30.25 0.44
C GLU A 102 5.89 -29.27 0.47
N ASN A 103 5.64 -28.04 0.97
CA ASN A 103 6.61 -26.94 0.98
C ASN A 103 6.82 -26.43 2.42
N ARG A 104 8.03 -26.52 2.92
CA ARG A 104 8.36 -26.12 4.29
C ARG A 104 8.98 -24.72 4.29
N TYR A 105 8.57 -23.93 5.28
CA TYR A 105 9.05 -22.56 5.50
C TYR A 105 9.42 -22.37 6.96
N ASN A 106 10.35 -21.42 7.24
CA ASN A 106 10.73 -21.03 8.59
C ASN A 106 9.80 -19.94 9.15
N VAL A 107 9.19 -19.12 8.26
CA VAL A 107 8.27 -18.04 8.65
C VAL A 107 7.24 -17.79 7.53
N ILE A 108 6.04 -17.36 7.90
CA ILE A 108 5.00 -16.89 6.98
C ILE A 108 4.68 -15.43 7.26
N ALA A 109 4.89 -14.55 6.29
CA ALA A 109 4.46 -13.15 6.32
C ALA A 109 3.24 -12.94 5.43
N MET A 110 2.29 -12.10 5.85
CA MET A 110 1.05 -11.87 5.12
C MET A 110 0.78 -10.36 5.02
N THR A 111 0.66 -9.84 3.81
CA THR A 111 0.37 -8.42 3.55
C THR A 111 -1.10 -8.16 3.26
N HIS A 112 -1.92 -9.20 3.23
CA HIS A 112 -3.35 -9.10 2.96
C HIS A 112 -4.18 -9.85 4.00
N PHE A 113 -5.26 -9.22 4.45
CA PHE A 113 -6.17 -9.77 5.46
C PHE A 113 -6.71 -11.17 5.08
N TYR A 114 -7.07 -11.41 3.81
CA TYR A 114 -7.58 -12.72 3.38
C TYR A 114 -6.55 -13.84 3.55
N ALA A 115 -5.27 -13.56 3.32
CA ALA A 115 -4.20 -14.52 3.56
C ALA A 115 -4.08 -14.84 5.06
N ALA A 116 -4.19 -13.83 5.93
CA ALA A 116 -4.18 -14.02 7.38
C ALA A 116 -5.38 -14.84 7.87
N GLU A 117 -6.55 -14.66 7.28
CA GLU A 117 -7.74 -15.48 7.56
C GLU A 117 -7.55 -16.95 7.14
N MET A 118 -6.91 -17.20 6.00
CA MET A 118 -6.59 -18.54 5.55
C MET A 118 -5.63 -19.25 6.50
N VAL A 119 -4.57 -18.57 6.92
CA VAL A 119 -3.60 -19.08 7.90
C VAL A 119 -4.29 -19.33 9.25
N THR A 120 -5.15 -18.42 9.69
CA THR A 120 -5.97 -18.59 10.91
C THR A 120 -6.88 -19.82 10.83
N TYR A 121 -7.49 -20.07 9.67
CA TYR A 121 -8.28 -21.28 9.44
C TYR A 121 -7.43 -22.54 9.61
N LEU A 122 -6.22 -22.58 9.04
CA LEU A 122 -5.31 -23.71 9.16
C LEU A 122 -4.88 -23.92 10.62
N ARG A 123 -4.54 -22.85 11.34
CA ARG A 123 -4.20 -22.91 12.77
C ARG A 123 -5.34 -23.50 13.61
N ARG A 124 -6.57 -23.03 13.40
CA ARG A 124 -7.78 -23.58 14.07
C ARG A 124 -8.07 -25.04 13.69
N LYS A 125 -7.53 -25.52 12.58
CA LYS A 125 -7.64 -26.95 12.15
C LYS A 125 -6.46 -27.80 12.62
N GLY A 126 -5.55 -27.27 13.44
CA GLY A 126 -4.44 -28.00 14.01
C GLY A 126 -3.28 -28.27 13.04
N TYR A 127 -3.15 -27.45 11.97
CA TYR A 127 -1.95 -27.51 11.14
C TYR A 127 -0.74 -27.00 11.93
N ASP A 128 0.37 -27.75 11.82
CA ASP A 128 1.67 -27.29 12.31
C ASP A 128 2.17 -26.19 11.35
N LEU A 129 2.15 -24.94 11.82
CA LEU A 129 2.52 -23.77 11.05
C LEU A 129 3.79 -23.14 11.63
N PRO A 130 4.70 -22.65 10.79
CA PRO A 130 5.80 -21.82 11.27
C PRO A 130 5.26 -20.50 11.87
N PRO A 131 6.12 -19.70 12.53
CA PRO A 131 5.75 -18.36 12.99
C PRO A 131 5.10 -17.51 11.91
N THR A 132 4.09 -16.75 12.28
CA THR A 132 3.24 -16.00 11.37
C THR A 132 3.23 -14.52 11.68
N VAL A 133 3.40 -13.68 10.67
CA VAL A 133 3.41 -12.22 10.79
C VAL A 133 2.40 -11.61 9.83
N PHE A 134 1.41 -10.88 10.38
CA PHE A 134 0.55 -10.03 9.57
C PHE A 134 1.19 -8.64 9.43
N ILE A 135 1.21 -8.10 8.22
CA ILE A 135 1.76 -6.79 7.89
C ILE A 135 0.63 -5.89 7.40
N GLY A 136 0.20 -4.94 8.23
CA GLY A 136 -0.83 -3.98 7.91
C GLY A 136 -0.34 -2.97 6.86
N THR A 137 -1.18 -2.67 5.88
CA THR A 137 -0.87 -1.79 4.74
C THR A 137 -1.75 -0.54 4.67
N ASP A 138 -2.52 -0.27 5.74
CA ASP A 138 -3.35 0.92 5.91
C ASP A 138 -3.15 1.52 7.30
N TYR A 139 -3.20 2.85 7.43
CA TYR A 139 -3.05 3.60 8.69
C TYR A 139 -4.30 3.48 9.57
N THR A 140 -4.74 2.27 9.77
CA THR A 140 -5.88 1.93 10.64
C THR A 140 -5.91 0.42 10.89
N CYS A 141 -6.43 -0.01 12.03
CA CYS A 141 -6.86 -1.39 12.19
C CYS A 141 -8.14 -1.61 11.37
N THR A 142 -8.12 -2.53 10.42
CA THR A 142 -9.27 -2.84 9.58
C THR A 142 -10.25 -3.77 10.29
N PRO A 143 -11.56 -3.80 9.90
CA PRO A 143 -12.51 -4.72 10.50
C PRO A 143 -12.02 -6.16 10.46
N PHE A 144 -12.23 -6.89 11.55
CA PHE A 144 -11.87 -8.30 11.73
C PHE A 144 -10.37 -8.63 11.67
N THR A 145 -9.46 -7.63 11.61
CA THR A 145 -8.02 -7.90 11.64
C THR A 145 -7.64 -8.74 12.86
N MET A 146 -8.23 -8.48 14.01
CA MET A 146 -7.93 -9.19 15.25
C MET A 146 -8.70 -10.52 15.42
N GLU A 147 -9.56 -10.91 14.46
CA GLU A 147 -10.04 -12.28 14.33
C GLU A 147 -8.93 -13.23 13.89
N THR A 148 -7.94 -12.69 13.17
CA THR A 148 -6.77 -13.47 12.72
C THR A 148 -5.89 -13.84 13.91
N GLN A 149 -5.31 -15.04 13.85
CA GLN A 149 -4.47 -15.59 14.91
C GLN A 149 -3.00 -15.60 14.44
N CYS A 150 -2.42 -14.42 14.24
CA CYS A 150 -1.01 -14.26 13.91
C CYS A 150 -0.16 -14.10 15.17
N ASP A 151 1.08 -14.56 15.12
CA ASP A 151 1.98 -14.46 16.27
C ASP A 151 2.44 -13.01 16.45
N LYS A 152 2.59 -12.26 15.36
CA LYS A 152 2.92 -10.83 15.35
C LYS A 152 2.10 -10.05 14.32
N TYR A 153 1.88 -8.78 14.61
CA TYR A 153 1.24 -7.81 13.75
C TYR A 153 2.16 -6.62 13.56
N VAL A 154 2.71 -6.46 12.36
CA VAL A 154 3.40 -5.23 11.97
C VAL A 154 2.34 -4.20 11.63
N ILE A 155 2.37 -3.07 12.32
CA ILE A 155 1.39 -1.99 12.16
C ILE A 155 2.06 -0.70 11.71
N PRO A 156 1.31 0.21 11.05
CA PRO A 156 1.90 1.38 10.38
C PRO A 156 2.60 2.38 11.30
N ALA A 157 2.17 2.52 12.55
CA ALA A 157 2.72 3.51 13.46
C ALA A 157 2.41 3.19 14.93
N GLU A 158 3.22 3.71 15.84
CA GLU A 158 3.10 3.52 17.30
C GLU A 158 1.78 4.06 17.84
N ASP A 159 1.34 5.21 17.39
CA ASP A 159 0.11 5.87 17.83
C ASP A 159 -1.19 5.18 17.35
N LEU A 160 -1.06 4.11 16.57
CA LEU A 160 -2.17 3.23 16.19
C LEU A 160 -2.28 1.98 17.09
N CYS A 161 -1.33 1.73 18.00
CA CYS A 161 -1.36 0.57 18.89
C CYS A 161 -2.68 0.46 19.65
N ASP A 162 -3.18 1.57 20.20
CA ASP A 162 -4.42 1.59 20.96
C ASP A 162 -5.65 1.15 20.14
N ASP A 163 -5.66 1.44 18.83
CA ASP A 163 -6.75 1.02 17.95
C ASP A 163 -6.77 -0.50 17.75
N TYR A 164 -5.59 -1.12 17.70
CA TYR A 164 -5.44 -2.58 17.62
C TYR A 164 -5.76 -3.25 18.97
N ILE A 165 -5.29 -2.68 20.08
CA ILE A 165 -5.56 -3.19 21.44
C ILE A 165 -7.07 -3.14 21.76
N LYS A 166 -7.77 -2.07 21.39
CA LYS A 166 -9.24 -1.96 21.52
C LYS A 166 -10.02 -3.01 20.71
N GLN A 167 -9.37 -3.65 19.74
CA GLN A 167 -9.95 -4.73 18.94
C GLN A 167 -9.45 -6.12 19.36
N GLY A 168 -8.65 -6.23 20.41
CA GLY A 168 -8.24 -7.49 21.03
C GLY A 168 -6.79 -7.90 20.86
N ALA A 169 -5.93 -7.06 20.28
CA ALA A 169 -4.49 -7.31 20.27
C ALA A 169 -3.89 -7.15 21.68
N THR A 170 -2.84 -7.90 21.99
CA THR A 170 -1.95 -7.57 23.11
C THR A 170 -0.81 -6.66 22.62
N ARG A 171 -0.22 -5.89 23.53
CA ARG A 171 0.88 -4.98 23.16
C ARG A 171 2.09 -5.74 22.61
N GLU A 172 2.36 -6.93 23.14
CA GLU A 172 3.46 -7.80 22.78
C GLU A 172 3.31 -8.35 21.35
N GLN A 173 2.09 -8.48 20.84
CA GLN A 173 1.83 -8.90 19.47
C GLN A 173 2.11 -7.79 18.46
N LEU A 174 2.14 -6.52 18.88
CA LEU A 174 2.24 -5.37 17.98
C LEU A 174 3.70 -4.97 17.75
N SER A 175 4.04 -4.76 16.49
CA SER A 175 5.33 -4.24 16.03
C SER A 175 5.08 -3.00 15.16
N PRO A 176 5.14 -1.78 15.72
CA PRO A 176 4.80 -0.54 15.01
C PRO A 176 5.97 -0.06 14.14
N TYR A 177 6.31 -0.85 13.14
CA TYR A 177 7.48 -0.61 12.29
C TYR A 177 7.19 0.25 11.07
N GLY A 178 5.93 0.35 10.65
CA GLY A 178 5.54 1.03 9.41
C GLY A 178 5.08 0.08 8.31
N ILE A 179 4.61 0.65 7.21
CA ILE A 179 4.27 -0.09 6.00
C ILE A 179 5.56 -0.36 5.20
N PRO A 180 5.86 -1.60 4.78
CA PRO A 180 7.07 -1.89 4.05
C PRO A 180 7.05 -1.27 2.66
N VAL A 181 8.07 -0.48 2.38
CA VAL A 181 8.35 0.15 1.08
C VAL A 181 9.72 -0.33 0.62
N SER A 182 9.85 -0.57 -0.68
CA SER A 182 11.15 -0.96 -1.27
C SER A 182 12.19 0.14 -1.03
N ARG A 183 13.42 -0.26 -0.78
CA ARG A 183 14.55 0.67 -0.57
C ARG A 183 14.82 1.59 -1.76
N VAL A 184 14.37 1.23 -2.95
CA VAL A 184 14.46 2.08 -4.14
C VAL A 184 13.71 3.43 -4.02
N PHE A 185 12.82 3.57 -3.01
CA PHE A 185 12.16 4.84 -2.69
C PHE A 185 12.89 5.66 -1.62
N GLU A 186 13.94 5.13 -1.01
CA GLU A 186 14.76 5.89 -0.08
C GLU A 186 15.53 6.96 -0.84
N PRO A 187 15.65 8.18 -0.28
CA PRO A 187 16.37 9.26 -0.95
C PRO A 187 17.84 8.89 -1.17
N GLU A 188 18.28 8.97 -2.41
CA GLU A 188 19.69 8.86 -2.80
C GLU A 188 20.15 10.18 -3.40
N GLU A 189 21.47 10.45 -3.39
CA GLU A 189 22.04 11.56 -4.14
C GLU A 189 21.84 11.31 -5.64
N THR A 190 20.87 12.01 -6.21
CA THR A 190 20.46 11.82 -7.61
C THR A 190 20.56 13.16 -8.34
N ASP A 191 21.19 13.17 -9.50
CA ASP A 191 21.08 14.29 -10.43
C ASP A 191 19.67 14.33 -11.02
N ILE A 192 18.81 15.16 -10.43
CA ILE A 192 17.40 15.27 -10.81
C ILE A 192 17.24 15.75 -12.26
N ALA A 193 18.14 16.62 -12.75
CA ALA A 193 18.07 17.11 -14.13
C ALA A 193 18.37 15.98 -15.12
N ALA A 194 19.41 15.19 -14.85
CA ALA A 194 19.73 14.02 -15.66
C ALA A 194 18.63 12.96 -15.63
N LEU A 195 18.07 12.67 -14.43
CA LEU A 195 16.93 11.73 -14.28
C LEU A 195 15.70 12.21 -15.06
N ARG A 196 15.35 13.48 -14.97
CA ARG A 196 14.26 14.08 -15.76
C ARG A 196 14.50 13.91 -17.25
N GLY A 197 15.72 14.16 -17.74
CA GLY A 197 16.10 13.92 -19.14
C GLY A 197 15.87 12.45 -19.57
N GLN A 198 16.27 11.47 -18.74
CA GLN A 198 16.05 10.04 -19.00
C GLN A 198 14.56 9.65 -19.03
N LEU A 199 13.71 10.40 -18.33
CA LEU A 199 12.26 10.23 -18.31
C LEU A 199 11.55 11.03 -19.42
N GLY A 200 12.27 11.78 -20.23
CA GLY A 200 11.71 12.65 -21.26
C GLY A 200 10.99 13.87 -20.68
N LEU A 201 11.41 14.32 -19.49
CA LEU A 201 10.87 15.47 -18.77
C LEU A 201 11.81 16.69 -18.90
N HIS A 202 11.24 17.88 -18.80
CA HIS A 202 12.04 19.11 -18.80
C HIS A 202 12.84 19.24 -17.48
N PRO A 203 14.14 19.52 -17.53
CA PRO A 203 14.99 19.54 -16.32
C PRO A 203 14.57 20.60 -15.29
N ASP A 204 14.17 21.79 -15.74
CA ASP A 204 14.00 22.97 -14.89
C ASP A 204 12.53 23.29 -14.54
N LYS A 205 11.55 22.65 -15.19
CA LYS A 205 10.14 22.90 -14.89
C LYS A 205 9.71 22.20 -13.61
N GLN A 206 8.80 22.82 -12.84
CA GLN A 206 8.14 22.17 -11.73
C GLN A 206 7.43 20.88 -12.22
N CYS A 207 7.75 19.74 -11.66
CA CYS A 207 7.18 18.46 -12.06
C CYS A 207 6.08 18.01 -11.09
N VAL A 208 4.87 17.93 -11.59
CA VAL A 208 3.69 17.45 -10.85
C VAL A 208 3.35 16.04 -11.33
N LEU A 209 3.59 15.05 -10.47
CA LEU A 209 3.24 13.65 -10.70
C LEU A 209 1.82 13.37 -10.20
N ALA A 210 0.98 12.74 -11.01
CA ALA A 210 -0.37 12.35 -10.61
C ALA A 210 -0.69 10.89 -10.94
N THR A 211 -1.29 10.14 -10.00
CA THR A 211 -1.75 8.78 -10.25
C THR A 211 -2.99 8.41 -9.46
N GLY A 212 -3.83 7.55 -10.07
CA GLY A 212 -4.95 6.88 -9.40
C GLY A 212 -4.58 5.50 -8.81
N GLY A 213 -3.27 5.23 -8.65
CA GLY A 213 -2.74 3.93 -8.26
C GLY A 213 -2.70 2.94 -9.43
N SER A 214 -2.34 1.68 -9.16
CA SER A 214 -2.09 0.65 -10.17
C SER A 214 -3.24 0.41 -11.17
N MET A 215 -4.47 0.70 -10.77
CA MET A 215 -5.67 0.54 -11.61
C MET A 215 -6.17 1.88 -12.21
N GLY A 216 -5.45 2.98 -12.03
CA GLY A 216 -5.88 4.29 -12.49
C GLY A 216 -7.25 4.71 -11.94
N ALA A 217 -7.52 4.44 -10.66
CA ALA A 217 -8.78 4.74 -10.01
C ALA A 217 -8.91 6.24 -9.67
N GLY A 218 -10.13 6.67 -9.30
CA GLY A 218 -10.42 8.07 -8.98
C GLY A 218 -10.83 8.89 -10.19
N ASN A 219 -11.12 10.18 -9.95
CA ASN A 219 -11.64 11.05 -11.01
C ASN A 219 -10.50 11.73 -11.81
N MET A 220 -9.60 10.89 -12.37
CA MET A 220 -8.41 11.34 -13.10
C MET A 220 -8.75 12.25 -14.28
N LYS A 221 -9.86 11.99 -15.00
CA LYS A 221 -10.29 12.84 -16.11
C LYS A 221 -10.63 14.27 -15.66
N ARG A 222 -11.30 14.40 -14.51
CA ARG A 222 -11.64 15.71 -13.93
C ARG A 222 -10.40 16.42 -13.39
N LEU A 223 -9.51 15.67 -12.74
CA LEU A 223 -8.22 16.19 -12.29
C LEU A 223 -7.44 16.75 -13.48
N THR A 224 -7.21 15.94 -14.53
CA THR A 224 -6.48 16.38 -15.73
C THR A 224 -7.08 17.65 -16.35
N ALA A 225 -8.43 17.76 -16.42
CA ALA A 225 -9.09 18.97 -16.93
C ALA A 225 -8.77 20.23 -16.09
N LYS A 226 -8.59 20.07 -14.79
CA LYS A 226 -8.17 21.18 -13.90
C LYS A 226 -6.69 21.50 -14.07
N LEU A 227 -5.84 20.48 -14.21
CA LEU A 227 -4.40 20.67 -14.44
C LEU A 227 -4.12 21.33 -15.80
N ILE A 228 -4.89 21.02 -16.84
CA ILE A 228 -4.82 21.73 -18.13
C ILE A 228 -5.12 23.22 -17.97
N ARG A 229 -6.13 23.59 -17.17
CA ARG A 229 -6.42 25.01 -16.90
C ARG A 229 -5.30 25.68 -16.10
N TYR A 230 -4.81 25.02 -15.06
CA TYR A 230 -3.71 25.49 -14.26
C TYR A 230 -2.43 25.72 -15.10
N GLY A 231 -2.10 24.75 -15.99
CA GLY A 231 -0.93 24.83 -16.86
C GLY A 231 -0.94 26.00 -17.84
N LYS A 232 -2.12 26.50 -18.27
CA LYS A 232 -2.22 27.67 -19.14
C LYS A 232 -1.67 28.95 -18.47
N GLU A 233 -1.81 29.06 -17.15
CA GLU A 233 -1.34 30.20 -16.34
C GLU A 233 0.05 29.93 -15.72
N ASN A 234 0.55 28.68 -15.81
CA ASN A 234 1.79 28.22 -15.21
C ASN A 234 2.62 27.44 -16.23
N SER A 235 3.22 28.13 -17.19
CA SER A 235 4.01 27.52 -18.29
C SER A 235 5.31 26.87 -17.83
N ASP A 236 5.76 27.19 -16.61
CA ASP A 236 6.91 26.62 -15.91
C ASP A 236 6.61 25.27 -15.20
N THR A 237 5.40 24.74 -15.39
CA THR A 237 4.95 23.49 -14.76
C THR A 237 4.75 22.42 -15.83
N GLN A 238 5.20 21.20 -15.54
CA GLN A 238 4.93 19.99 -16.32
C GLN A 238 4.17 18.95 -15.48
N PHE A 239 3.38 18.13 -16.15
CA PHE A 239 2.49 17.15 -15.51
C PHE A 239 2.75 15.75 -16.04
N VAL A 240 3.09 14.83 -15.14
CA VAL A 240 3.19 13.41 -15.45
C VAL A 240 1.96 12.70 -14.87
N ILE A 241 1.18 12.04 -15.72
CA ILE A 241 -0.02 11.34 -15.28
C ILE A 241 0.13 9.84 -15.54
N ILE A 242 0.25 9.05 -14.46
CA ILE A 242 0.36 7.60 -14.54
C ILE A 242 -1.01 6.96 -14.40
N CYS A 243 -1.43 6.27 -15.47
CA CYS A 243 -2.75 5.65 -15.61
C CYS A 243 -2.81 4.20 -15.11
N GLY A 244 -1.64 3.61 -14.75
CA GLY A 244 -1.55 2.21 -14.39
C GLY A 244 -2.05 1.28 -15.49
N THR A 245 -2.76 0.23 -15.14
CA THR A 245 -3.28 -0.77 -16.09
C THR A 245 -4.52 -0.29 -16.86
N ASN A 246 -5.00 0.94 -16.63
CA ASN A 246 -6.22 1.48 -17.25
C ASN A 246 -5.96 2.05 -18.63
N LYS A 247 -5.88 1.19 -19.65
CA LYS A 247 -5.65 1.59 -21.05
C LYS A 247 -6.72 2.54 -21.60
N LYS A 248 -8.00 2.41 -21.12
CA LYS A 248 -9.08 3.33 -21.53
C LYS A 248 -8.86 4.75 -20.98
N LEU A 249 -8.40 4.85 -19.76
CA LEU A 249 -8.04 6.13 -19.16
C LEU A 249 -6.84 6.73 -19.89
N GLN A 250 -5.78 5.95 -20.10
CA GLN A 250 -4.58 6.39 -20.80
C GLN A 250 -4.93 7.00 -22.16
N LYS A 251 -5.65 6.26 -23.02
CA LYS A 251 -6.10 6.75 -24.33
C LYS A 251 -6.88 8.07 -24.22
N ALA A 252 -7.88 8.10 -23.33
CA ALA A 252 -8.72 9.29 -23.17
C ALA A 252 -7.94 10.52 -22.67
N LEU A 253 -6.88 10.34 -21.88
CA LEU A 253 -6.04 11.44 -21.41
C LEU A 253 -5.04 11.85 -22.48
N THR A 254 -4.45 10.92 -23.23
CA THR A 254 -3.58 11.22 -24.38
C THR A 254 -4.33 12.06 -25.42
N ASP A 255 -5.56 11.61 -25.80
CA ASP A 255 -6.40 12.35 -26.75
C ASP A 255 -6.73 13.76 -26.24
N LYS A 256 -6.97 13.90 -24.92
CA LYS A 256 -7.34 15.17 -24.29
C LYS A 256 -6.18 16.16 -24.16
N THR A 257 -4.96 15.68 -24.04
CA THR A 257 -3.73 16.48 -23.89
C THR A 257 -2.93 16.57 -25.18
N ALA A 258 -3.45 16.06 -26.30
CA ALA A 258 -2.79 16.11 -27.58
C ALA A 258 -2.36 17.55 -27.96
N GLY A 259 -1.09 17.71 -28.36
CA GLY A 259 -0.52 19.01 -28.69
C GLY A 259 -0.18 19.91 -27.50
N ASN A 260 -0.30 19.43 -26.26
CA ASN A 260 0.14 20.14 -25.06
C ASN A 260 1.40 19.47 -24.48
N ASP A 261 2.57 20.08 -24.70
CA ASP A 261 3.89 19.61 -24.31
C ASP A 261 4.14 19.60 -22.78
N GLN A 262 3.26 20.26 -22.01
CA GLN A 262 3.33 20.19 -20.55
C GLN A 262 2.89 18.81 -19.99
N PHE A 263 2.29 17.92 -20.79
CA PHE A 263 1.68 16.68 -20.31
C PHE A 263 2.38 15.43 -20.85
N SER A 264 2.82 14.56 -19.93
CA SER A 264 3.27 13.19 -20.21
C SER A 264 2.26 12.20 -19.66
N ILE A 265 1.59 11.44 -20.55
CA ILE A 265 0.58 10.44 -20.16
C ILE A 265 1.19 9.05 -20.23
N ILE A 266 1.40 8.44 -19.07
CA ILE A 266 2.08 7.14 -18.93
C ILE A 266 1.04 6.06 -18.59
N GLY A 267 1.21 4.87 -19.16
CA GLY A 267 0.43 3.68 -18.80
C GLY A 267 0.91 3.06 -17.48
N PHE A 268 1.03 1.73 -17.48
CA PHE A 268 1.72 1.02 -16.40
C PHE A 268 3.22 1.28 -16.50
N THR A 269 3.87 1.48 -15.35
CA THR A 269 5.32 1.62 -15.23
C THR A 269 5.82 0.86 -14.02
N ASP A 270 7.00 0.29 -14.10
CA ASP A 270 7.81 -0.29 -13.02
C ASP A 270 8.83 0.72 -12.46
N ARG A 271 8.95 1.89 -13.08
CA ARG A 271 9.86 2.99 -12.71
C ARG A 271 9.16 4.06 -11.85
N MET A 272 8.24 3.65 -10.97
CA MET A 272 7.49 4.60 -10.13
C MET A 272 8.40 5.39 -9.18
N ASN A 273 9.44 4.75 -8.65
CA ASN A 273 10.49 5.38 -7.85
C ASN A 273 11.18 6.52 -8.60
N ASP A 274 11.54 6.31 -9.87
CA ASP A 274 12.20 7.33 -10.69
C ASP A 274 11.28 8.54 -10.91
N TYR A 275 10.00 8.29 -11.22
CA TYR A 275 9.02 9.37 -11.38
C TYR A 275 8.76 10.12 -10.07
N MET A 276 8.76 9.41 -8.92
CA MET A 276 8.63 10.08 -7.61
C MET A 276 9.88 10.90 -7.28
N ALA A 277 11.08 10.38 -7.53
CA ALA A 277 12.33 11.11 -7.33
C ALA A 277 12.45 12.34 -8.23
N ALA A 278 11.94 12.27 -9.47
CA ALA A 278 11.95 13.39 -10.43
C ALA A 278 10.87 14.45 -10.14
N ALA A 279 9.86 14.15 -9.31
CA ALA A 279 8.72 15.03 -9.07
C ALA A 279 8.96 16.02 -7.92
N ASP A 280 8.30 17.19 -7.99
CA ASP A 280 8.24 18.19 -6.91
C ASP A 280 6.97 18.08 -6.07
N VAL A 281 5.89 17.54 -6.65
CA VAL A 281 4.59 17.36 -6.00
C VAL A 281 3.94 16.07 -6.50
N PHE A 282 3.35 15.33 -5.58
CA PHE A 282 2.62 14.10 -5.88
C PHE A 282 1.13 14.21 -5.59
N ILE A 283 0.31 13.96 -6.59
CA ILE A 283 -1.15 13.93 -6.48
C ILE A 283 -1.62 12.48 -6.56
N THR A 284 -2.19 11.96 -5.49
CA THR A 284 -2.65 10.58 -5.44
C THR A 284 -3.91 10.40 -4.61
N LYS A 285 -4.54 9.24 -4.71
CA LYS A 285 -5.54 8.82 -3.73
C LYS A 285 -4.85 8.45 -2.40
N PRO A 286 -5.51 8.56 -1.26
CA PRO A 286 -4.90 8.26 0.05
C PRO A 286 -4.80 6.75 0.32
N GLY A 287 -4.10 6.02 -0.56
CA GLY A 287 -3.76 4.62 -0.35
C GLY A 287 -2.58 4.49 0.61
N GLY A 288 -2.61 3.51 1.52
CA GLY A 288 -1.56 3.34 2.52
C GLY A 288 -0.16 3.25 1.91
N LEU A 289 0.03 2.38 0.90
CA LEU A 289 1.35 2.19 0.31
C LEU A 289 1.85 3.42 -0.48
N SER A 290 1.09 3.93 -1.46
CA SER A 290 1.57 5.06 -2.28
C SER A 290 1.83 6.31 -1.46
N SER A 291 1.05 6.54 -0.38
CA SER A 291 1.31 7.63 0.55
C SER A 291 2.58 7.41 1.38
N THR A 292 2.87 6.15 1.74
CA THR A 292 4.11 5.79 2.45
C THR A 292 5.33 5.90 1.53
N GLU A 293 5.23 5.43 0.29
CA GLU A 293 6.28 5.58 -0.73
C GLU A 293 6.66 7.05 -0.90
N ALA A 294 5.67 7.93 -1.11
CA ALA A 294 5.90 9.36 -1.26
C ALA A 294 6.48 10.01 0.01
N ALA A 295 6.04 9.59 1.20
CA ALA A 295 6.57 10.11 2.46
C ALA A 295 8.02 9.66 2.70
N VAL A 296 8.38 8.42 2.34
CA VAL A 296 9.75 7.91 2.41
C VAL A 296 10.65 8.65 1.43
N THR A 297 10.19 8.89 0.20
CA THR A 297 10.92 9.71 -0.79
C THR A 297 11.08 11.18 -0.34
N GLY A 298 10.24 11.65 0.59
CA GLY A 298 10.19 13.06 0.98
C GLY A 298 9.50 13.93 -0.06
N LEU A 299 8.50 13.40 -0.74
CA LEU A 299 7.77 14.06 -1.81
C LEU A 299 6.48 14.71 -1.28
N PRO A 300 6.31 16.05 -1.41
CA PRO A 300 5.09 16.73 -0.99
C PRO A 300 3.84 16.17 -1.65
N MET A 301 2.77 15.95 -0.87
CA MET A 301 1.58 15.23 -1.32
C MET A 301 0.31 16.07 -1.34
N ILE A 302 -0.49 15.85 -2.36
CA ILE A 302 -1.89 16.29 -2.45
C ILE A 302 -2.76 15.03 -2.56
N HIS A 303 -3.64 14.81 -1.59
CA HIS A 303 -4.56 13.69 -1.62
C HIS A 303 -5.88 14.06 -2.33
N MET A 304 -6.23 13.24 -3.32
CA MET A 304 -7.55 13.29 -3.96
C MET A 304 -8.64 12.78 -3.01
N SER A 305 -9.90 12.75 -3.50
CA SER A 305 -11.00 12.16 -2.77
C SER A 305 -10.74 10.68 -2.44
N SER A 306 -11.05 10.29 -1.21
CA SER A 306 -10.94 8.92 -0.71
C SER A 306 -12.19 8.09 -0.99
N ILE A 307 -12.01 6.79 -1.13
CA ILE A 307 -13.09 5.82 -1.01
C ILE A 307 -13.43 5.69 0.49
N PRO A 308 -14.72 5.68 0.89
CA PRO A 308 -15.09 5.44 2.28
C PRO A 308 -14.50 4.13 2.82
N GLY A 309 -14.01 4.14 4.07
CA GLY A 309 -13.33 2.99 4.68
C GLY A 309 -11.86 3.30 5.00
N CYS A 310 -10.95 2.40 4.64
CA CYS A 310 -9.51 2.53 4.94
C CYS A 310 -8.91 3.82 4.37
N GLU A 311 -9.22 4.17 3.10
CA GLU A 311 -8.65 5.37 2.48
C GLU A 311 -9.07 6.66 3.21
N THR A 312 -10.29 6.72 3.77
CA THR A 312 -10.70 7.87 4.60
C THR A 312 -9.88 7.97 5.89
N LYS A 313 -9.49 6.82 6.46
CA LYS A 313 -8.64 6.79 7.66
C LYS A 313 -7.20 7.18 7.32
N ASN A 314 -6.66 6.65 6.23
CA ASN A 314 -5.36 7.05 5.72
C ASN A 314 -5.30 8.57 5.46
N LEU A 315 -6.31 9.12 4.76
CA LEU A 315 -6.41 10.56 4.51
C LEU A 315 -6.33 11.37 5.81
N ARG A 316 -7.14 11.02 6.80
CA ARG A 316 -7.16 11.69 8.11
C ARG A 316 -5.82 11.59 8.84
N TYR A 317 -5.18 10.41 8.77
CA TYR A 317 -3.86 10.20 9.38
C TYR A 317 -2.82 11.15 8.81
N PHE A 318 -2.76 11.28 7.48
CA PHE A 318 -1.81 12.17 6.80
C PHE A 318 -2.18 13.66 6.97
N GLU A 319 -3.46 14.01 6.84
CA GLU A 319 -3.95 15.38 6.97
C GLU A 319 -3.71 15.94 8.38
N SER A 320 -4.11 15.20 9.42
CA SER A 320 -4.01 15.66 10.82
C SER A 320 -2.57 15.88 11.29
N ARG A 321 -1.60 15.32 10.57
CA ARG A 321 -0.16 15.46 10.86
C ARG A 321 0.56 16.41 9.90
N GLY A 322 -0.17 17.10 9.02
CA GLY A 322 0.41 18.01 8.05
C GLY A 322 1.29 17.34 6.99
N MET A 323 1.09 16.06 6.71
CA MET A 323 1.86 15.29 5.75
C MET A 323 1.30 15.34 4.33
N SER A 324 0.11 15.91 4.14
CA SER A 324 -0.53 16.08 2.83
C SER A 324 -1.59 17.17 2.85
N LEU A 325 -1.94 17.69 1.64
CA LEU A 325 -3.07 18.60 1.43
C LEU A 325 -4.25 17.85 0.81
N PRO A 326 -5.41 17.76 1.49
CA PRO A 326 -6.57 17.05 0.95
C PRO A 326 -7.42 17.94 0.04
N LEU A 327 -7.71 17.50 -1.19
CA LEU A 327 -8.60 18.20 -2.14
C LEU A 327 -10.07 18.26 -1.68
N LYS A 328 -10.37 17.69 -0.54
CA LYS A 328 -11.67 17.86 0.12
C LYS A 328 -11.87 19.27 0.66
N HIS A 329 -10.79 19.91 1.10
CA HIS A 329 -10.83 21.20 1.79
C HIS A 329 -10.20 22.36 0.98
N ILE A 330 -9.48 22.04 -0.09
CA ILE A 330 -8.77 23.03 -0.92
C ILE A 330 -8.89 22.67 -2.41
N SER A 331 -8.94 23.66 -3.29
CA SER A 331 -8.88 23.40 -4.72
C SER A 331 -7.48 22.98 -5.15
N ILE A 332 -7.37 22.26 -6.30
CA ILE A 332 -6.07 21.80 -6.78
C ILE A 332 -5.14 22.96 -7.12
N GLU A 333 -5.69 24.05 -7.68
CA GLU A 333 -4.95 25.23 -8.02
C GLU A 333 -4.30 25.85 -6.76
N LYS A 334 -5.11 26.10 -5.73
CA LYS A 334 -4.61 26.60 -4.43
C LYS A 334 -3.63 25.64 -3.75
N ALA A 335 -3.83 24.33 -3.88
CA ALA A 335 -2.92 23.34 -3.29
C ALA A 335 -1.56 23.36 -3.99
N LEU A 336 -1.53 23.46 -5.32
CA LEU A 336 -0.29 23.58 -6.10
C LEU A 336 0.43 24.91 -5.79
N ASP A 337 -0.31 26.02 -5.71
CA ASP A 337 0.28 27.34 -5.39
C ASP A 337 0.89 27.35 -3.98
N ARG A 338 0.23 26.75 -2.99
CA ARG A 338 0.80 26.56 -1.64
C ARG A 338 2.12 25.78 -1.69
N LEU A 339 2.18 24.71 -2.47
CA LEU A 339 3.39 23.90 -2.59
C LEU A 339 4.48 24.50 -3.48
N LYS A 340 4.28 25.68 -4.10
CA LYS A 340 5.36 26.53 -4.62
C LYS A 340 6.16 27.18 -3.48
N ASN A 341 5.54 27.41 -2.33
CA ASN A 341 6.21 27.95 -1.16
C ASN A 341 7.20 26.92 -0.58
N LYS A 342 8.48 27.28 -0.52
CA LYS A 342 9.56 26.42 -0.02
C LYS A 342 9.33 25.98 1.43
N GLN A 343 8.84 26.90 2.28
CA GLN A 343 8.62 26.62 3.71
C GLN A 343 7.51 25.58 3.88
N GLU A 344 6.36 25.75 3.20
CA GLU A 344 5.26 24.78 3.27
C GLU A 344 5.68 23.38 2.80
N ARG A 345 6.49 23.28 1.75
CA ARG A 345 7.07 22.01 1.31
C ARG A 345 7.98 21.40 2.37
N THR A 346 8.89 22.22 2.91
CA THR A 346 9.83 21.77 3.93
C THR A 346 9.11 21.27 5.18
N ASP A 347 8.09 21.98 5.65
CA ASP A 347 7.30 21.61 6.81
C ASP A 347 6.56 20.29 6.57
N MET A 348 5.97 20.10 5.39
CA MET A 348 5.32 18.86 5.01
C MET A 348 6.31 17.68 4.99
N ILE A 349 7.47 17.84 4.38
CA ILE A 349 8.54 16.83 4.31
C ILE A 349 9.05 16.48 5.72
N ASN A 350 9.25 17.48 6.58
CA ASN A 350 9.67 17.25 7.97
C ASN A 350 8.62 16.47 8.76
N ASN A 351 7.34 16.76 8.55
CA ASN A 351 6.25 15.98 9.14
C ASN A 351 6.24 14.54 8.60
N GLN A 352 6.43 14.34 7.29
CA GLN A 352 6.53 13.01 6.69
C GLN A 352 7.66 12.20 7.35
N ARG A 353 8.86 12.75 7.44
CA ARG A 353 10.04 12.12 8.06
C ARG A 353 9.85 11.81 9.55
N ARG A 354 9.07 12.63 10.25
CA ARG A 354 8.77 12.45 11.67
C ARG A 354 7.87 11.24 11.94
N TYR A 355 6.88 10.99 11.07
CA TYR A 355 5.82 10.00 11.29
C TYR A 355 5.93 8.76 10.40
N VAL A 356 6.73 8.82 9.33
CA VAL A 356 6.92 7.72 8.39
C VAL A 356 8.40 7.47 8.20
N SER A 357 8.81 6.23 8.31
CA SER A 357 10.18 5.80 8.03
C SER A 357 10.17 4.54 7.16
N SER A 358 11.27 4.29 6.47
CA SER A 358 11.50 2.99 5.85
C SER A 358 11.46 1.90 6.91
N SER A 359 10.67 0.87 6.65
CA SER A 359 10.37 -0.17 7.63
C SER A 359 10.79 -1.56 7.19
N VAL A 360 11.12 -1.75 5.91
CA VAL A 360 11.36 -3.07 5.34
C VAL A 360 12.48 -3.82 6.04
N CYS A 361 13.58 -3.14 6.40
CA CYS A 361 14.71 -3.75 7.13
C CYS A 361 14.26 -4.28 8.49
N ARG A 362 13.57 -3.46 9.30
CA ARG A 362 13.09 -3.87 10.64
C ARG A 362 12.08 -5.01 10.57
N ILE A 363 11.28 -5.06 9.51
CA ILE A 363 10.34 -6.16 9.29
C ILE A 363 11.10 -7.45 8.97
N CYS A 364 12.13 -7.38 8.13
CA CYS A 364 12.97 -8.55 7.84
C CYS A 364 13.74 -9.02 9.07
N ASP A 365 14.27 -8.10 9.90
CA ASP A 365 14.89 -8.44 11.19
C ASP A 365 13.92 -9.21 12.10
N LEU A 366 12.66 -8.79 12.16
CA LEU A 366 11.61 -9.51 12.91
C LEU A 366 11.38 -10.92 12.36
N LEU A 367 11.29 -11.07 11.02
CA LEU A 367 11.08 -12.37 10.38
C LEU A 367 12.25 -13.32 10.66
N GLU A 368 13.49 -12.83 10.59
CA GLU A 368 14.71 -13.58 10.93
C GLU A 368 14.70 -14.06 12.38
N GLN A 369 14.42 -13.14 13.32
CA GLN A 369 14.35 -13.46 14.76
C GLN A 369 13.29 -14.53 15.07
N MET A 370 12.11 -14.44 14.43
CA MET A 370 11.03 -15.39 14.64
C MET A 370 11.36 -16.78 14.06
N ALA A 371 12.00 -16.82 12.90
CA ALA A 371 12.46 -18.07 12.29
C ALA A 371 13.52 -18.77 13.15
N GLU A 372 14.53 -18.03 13.62
CA GLU A 372 15.59 -18.57 14.48
C GLU A 372 15.06 -19.14 15.81
N LYS A 373 14.10 -18.44 16.43
CA LYS A 373 13.47 -18.91 17.68
C LYS A 373 12.76 -20.23 17.47
N SER A 374 11.97 -20.34 16.40
CA SER A 374 11.23 -21.58 16.07
C SER A 374 12.15 -22.77 15.82
N ASP A 375 13.29 -22.55 15.14
CA ASP A 375 14.26 -23.60 14.89
C ASP A 375 14.98 -24.10 16.16
N LYS A 376 15.21 -23.19 17.14
CA LYS A 376 15.78 -23.54 18.45
C LYS A 376 14.79 -24.37 19.28
N ASP A 377 13.53 -23.93 19.33
CA ASP A 377 12.47 -24.63 20.10
C ASP A 377 12.26 -26.06 19.56
N LYS A 378 12.35 -26.27 18.23
CA LYS A 378 12.25 -27.61 17.60
C LYS A 378 13.46 -28.51 17.84
N LYS A 379 14.63 -27.96 18.17
CA LYS A 379 15.84 -28.76 18.49
C LYS A 379 15.92 -29.18 19.96
N VAL A 380 15.13 -28.60 20.83
CA VAL A 380 15.06 -28.89 22.26
C VAL A 380 14.01 -29.96 22.59
N LEU A 381 13.07 -30.21 21.70
CA LEU A 381 12.07 -31.28 21.74
C LEU A 381 12.58 -32.52 21.01
#